data_be781f084d9445da5bd773c040f4a2f5
#
_entry.id   be781f084d9445da5bd773c040f4a2f5
#
_cell.length_a   1.000
_cell.length_b   1.000
_cell.length_c   1.000
_cell.angle_alpha   90.00
_cell.angle_beta   90.00
_cell.angle_gamma   90.00
#
_symmetry.space_group_name_H-M   'P 1'
#
loop_
_entity.id
_entity.type
_entity.pdbx_description
1 polymer ?
#
loop_
_entity_poly.entity_id
_entity_poly.type
_entity_poly.pdbx_seq_one_letter_code
_entity_poly.pdbx_strand_id
1 'polypeptide(L)'
;MEKLLPDQLKALWQAVDQQQLSVEAFTSEQERLLAAYRQTWEQALLLEGDKGWPESLLAELGSYMRCADLVEIRRQCVHAVATLKGEWQAQVDPGDRQSIEQFYDASQATIYELMWWHTLCDDASPLAYVTALHFARQQGCRSYLDFGAGVGSGGILFARHGLAVTLADISSTLLGFSQWRLERRRLPAAYIDLKVCRLPSHTFDLVTAMDVFEHLVDPVETVERLWDALKPGGFLYARISAESDADRPQHIVQDFGPTFARMQALGFVQVWQDEWLWGHQVFQKS
;
A
#
# COMPACT_ATOMS: atom_id res chain seq x y z
N MET A 1 -6.29 22.94 -8.49
CA MET A 1 -6.23 21.64 -7.78
C MET A 1 -5.70 21.88 -6.37
N GLU A 2 -6.30 21.27 -5.37
CA GLU A 2 -5.77 21.28 -4.02
C GLU A 2 -4.43 20.53 -3.98
N LYS A 3 -3.44 21.07 -3.27
CA LYS A 3 -2.13 20.39 -3.16
C LYS A 3 -2.29 19.10 -2.35
N LEU A 4 -1.61 18.04 -2.76
CA LEU A 4 -1.49 16.82 -1.97
C LEU A 4 -0.68 17.08 -0.70
N LEU A 5 -0.83 16.25 0.33
CA LEU A 5 -0.18 16.46 1.62
C LEU A 5 1.34 16.70 1.52
N PRO A 6 2.12 15.89 0.77
CA PRO A 6 3.56 16.16 0.62
C PRO A 6 3.85 17.55 0.03
N ASP A 7 3.07 17.98 -0.96
CA ASP A 7 3.24 19.31 -1.59
C ASP A 7 2.86 20.45 -0.64
N GLN A 8 1.86 20.23 0.22
CA GLN A 8 1.47 21.20 1.25
C GLN A 8 2.59 21.38 2.27
N LEU A 9 3.14 20.27 2.77
CA LEU A 9 4.22 20.29 3.76
C LEU A 9 5.50 20.89 3.19
N LYS A 10 5.86 20.51 1.96
CA LYS A 10 7.00 21.11 1.25
C LYS A 10 6.85 22.63 1.11
N ALA A 11 5.66 23.11 0.75
CA ALA A 11 5.41 24.54 0.62
C ALA A 11 5.47 25.27 1.98
N LEU A 12 4.97 24.66 3.05
CA LEU A 12 5.08 25.20 4.42
C LEU A 12 6.54 25.29 4.87
N TRP A 13 7.35 24.28 4.58
CA TRP A 13 8.79 24.30 4.91
C TRP A 13 9.53 25.39 4.13
N GLN A 14 9.19 25.56 2.85
CA GLN A 14 9.74 26.67 2.07
C GLN A 14 9.42 28.06 2.68
N ALA A 15 8.25 28.22 3.30
CA ALA A 15 7.90 29.43 4.04
C ALA A 15 8.75 29.59 5.32
N VAL A 16 9.16 28.49 5.97
CA VAL A 16 10.12 28.52 7.09
C VAL A 16 11.49 28.99 6.60
N ASP A 17 11.99 28.42 5.51
CA ASP A 17 13.28 28.83 4.93
C ASP A 17 13.31 30.30 4.52
N GLN A 18 12.17 30.85 4.09
CA GLN A 18 11.97 32.27 3.75
C GLN A 18 11.68 33.17 4.97
N GLN A 19 11.72 32.62 6.19
CA GLN A 19 11.41 33.34 7.44
C GLN A 19 9.97 33.92 7.51
N GLN A 20 9.05 33.36 6.71
CA GLN A 20 7.63 33.75 6.70
C GLN A 20 6.81 32.94 7.71
N LEU A 21 7.33 31.80 8.17
CA LEU A 21 6.71 30.90 9.13
C LEU A 21 7.76 30.47 10.15
N SER A 22 7.38 30.31 11.43
CA SER A 22 8.29 29.73 12.42
C SER A 22 8.28 28.20 12.34
N VAL A 23 9.35 27.55 12.85
CA VAL A 23 9.43 26.09 12.94
C VAL A 23 8.30 25.52 13.78
N GLU A 24 7.94 26.18 14.90
CA GLU A 24 6.85 25.77 15.77
C GLU A 24 5.50 25.81 15.05
N ALA A 25 5.27 26.86 14.24
CA ALA A 25 4.05 26.97 13.45
C ALA A 25 3.98 25.92 12.34
N PHE A 26 5.13 25.61 11.70
CA PHE A 26 5.24 24.50 10.75
C PHE A 26 4.88 23.16 11.42
N THR A 27 5.49 22.87 12.59
CA THR A 27 5.24 21.60 13.31
C THR A 27 3.75 21.47 13.67
N SER A 28 3.13 22.52 14.18
CA SER A 28 1.70 22.52 14.52
C SER A 28 0.81 22.27 13.28
N GLU A 29 1.14 22.90 12.15
CA GLU A 29 0.36 22.70 10.93
C GLU A 29 0.60 21.31 10.30
N GLN A 30 1.81 20.78 10.36
CA GLN A 30 2.13 19.41 9.96
C GLN A 30 1.32 18.39 10.78
N GLU A 31 1.29 18.53 12.09
CA GLU A 31 0.49 17.66 12.97
C GLU A 31 -1.00 17.74 12.63
N ARG A 32 -1.52 18.93 12.39
CA ARG A 32 -2.92 19.13 11.99
C ARG A 32 -3.26 18.44 10.67
N LEU A 33 -2.39 18.57 9.66
CA LEU A 33 -2.57 17.97 8.33
C LEU A 33 -2.48 16.45 8.41
N LEU A 34 -1.47 15.92 9.10
CA LEU A 34 -1.32 14.48 9.32
C LEU A 34 -2.51 13.89 10.11
N ALA A 35 -3.02 14.60 11.11
CA ALA A 35 -4.19 14.16 11.87
C ALA A 35 -5.44 14.03 10.99
N ALA A 36 -5.65 14.92 10.01
CA ALA A 36 -6.76 14.81 9.07
C ALA A 36 -6.65 13.58 8.16
N TYR A 37 -5.43 13.26 7.69
CA TYR A 37 -5.17 12.05 6.91
C TYR A 37 -5.33 10.78 7.76
N ARG A 38 -4.80 10.79 8.99
CA ARG A 38 -5.01 9.71 9.97
C ARG A 38 -6.49 9.48 10.22
N GLN A 39 -7.26 10.52 10.46
CA GLN A 39 -8.70 10.42 10.67
C GLN A 39 -9.40 9.75 9.48
N THR A 40 -9.05 10.13 8.24
CA THR A 40 -9.61 9.52 7.03
C THR A 40 -9.29 8.03 6.96
N TRP A 41 -8.05 7.64 7.26
CA TRP A 41 -7.60 6.25 7.29
C TRP A 41 -8.34 5.45 8.36
N GLU A 42 -8.32 5.93 9.60
CA GLU A 42 -8.97 5.27 10.74
C GLU A 42 -10.47 5.08 10.50
N GLN A 43 -11.18 6.13 10.09
CA GLN A 43 -12.62 6.04 9.79
C GLN A 43 -12.93 5.04 8.66
N ALA A 44 -12.07 4.92 7.67
CA ALA A 44 -12.25 3.94 6.61
C ALA A 44 -12.10 2.50 7.12
N LEU A 45 -11.17 2.24 8.00
CA LEU A 45 -10.83 0.88 8.45
C LEU A 45 -11.63 0.43 9.68
N LEU A 46 -12.17 1.34 10.49
CA LEU A 46 -13.01 0.99 11.63
C LEU A 46 -14.22 0.15 11.20
N LEU A 47 -14.51 -0.89 11.98
CA LEU A 47 -15.78 -1.62 11.88
C LEU A 47 -16.91 -0.80 12.49
N GLU A 48 -18.13 -1.01 12.01
CA GLU A 48 -19.31 -0.35 12.55
C GLU A 48 -19.50 -0.72 14.02
N GLY A 49 -19.57 0.29 14.89
CA GLY A 49 -19.71 0.12 16.33
C GLY A 49 -18.40 0.11 17.12
N ASP A 50 -17.25 -0.02 16.48
CA ASP A 50 -15.96 0.08 17.15
C ASP A 50 -15.63 1.54 17.48
N LYS A 51 -14.98 1.75 18.64
CA LYS A 51 -14.69 3.09 19.16
C LYS A 51 -13.21 3.36 19.39
N GLY A 52 -12.37 2.33 19.31
CA GLY A 52 -10.95 2.41 19.67
C GLY A 52 -10.04 2.17 18.47
N TRP A 53 -8.95 2.90 18.42
CA TRP A 53 -7.85 2.72 17.49
C TRP A 53 -6.52 2.70 18.26
N PRO A 54 -5.61 1.75 18.03
CA PRO A 54 -5.58 0.70 16.97
C PRO A 54 -6.28 -0.61 17.37
N GLU A 55 -6.89 -0.68 18.54
CA GLU A 55 -7.48 -1.90 19.12
C GLU A 55 -8.52 -2.53 18.20
N SER A 56 -9.23 -1.73 17.40
CA SER A 56 -10.19 -2.23 16.41
C SER A 56 -9.53 -3.15 15.37
N LEU A 57 -8.35 -2.76 14.84
CA LEU A 57 -7.63 -3.60 13.89
C LEU A 57 -7.08 -4.88 14.54
N LEU A 58 -6.60 -4.79 15.79
CA LEU A 58 -6.13 -5.97 16.53
C LEU A 58 -7.29 -6.93 16.85
N ALA A 59 -8.46 -6.40 17.20
CA ALA A 59 -9.65 -7.19 17.44
C ALA A 59 -10.19 -7.84 16.15
N GLU A 60 -10.14 -7.13 15.03
CA GLU A 60 -10.46 -7.69 13.72
C GLU A 60 -9.53 -8.87 13.37
N LEU A 61 -8.23 -8.68 13.53
CA LEU A 61 -7.21 -9.70 13.32
C LEU A 61 -7.44 -10.91 14.24
N GLY A 62 -7.65 -10.66 15.56
CA GLY A 62 -7.95 -11.72 16.54
C GLY A 62 -9.21 -12.51 16.18
N SER A 63 -10.24 -11.84 15.66
CA SER A 63 -11.47 -12.50 15.19
C SER A 63 -11.19 -13.45 14.01
N TYR A 64 -10.36 -13.05 13.04
CA TYR A 64 -9.96 -13.90 11.92
C TYR A 64 -9.09 -15.06 12.36
N MET A 65 -8.09 -14.79 13.20
CA MET A 65 -7.15 -15.79 13.73
C MET A 65 -7.78 -16.69 14.81
N ARG A 66 -9.04 -16.47 15.20
CA ARG A 66 -9.74 -17.17 16.27
C ARG A 66 -9.01 -17.11 17.63
N CYS A 67 -8.38 -15.97 17.89
CA CYS A 67 -7.69 -15.67 19.13
C CYS A 67 -8.36 -14.48 19.83
N ALA A 68 -8.92 -14.71 21.01
CA ALA A 68 -9.58 -13.67 21.81
C ALA A 68 -8.59 -12.85 22.66
N ASP A 69 -7.36 -13.32 22.83
CA ASP A 69 -6.32 -12.64 23.59
C ASP A 69 -5.64 -11.55 22.73
N LEU A 70 -6.07 -10.32 22.92
CA LEU A 70 -5.50 -9.17 22.18
C LEU A 70 -4.04 -8.86 22.58
N VAL A 71 -3.59 -9.28 23.77
CA VAL A 71 -2.21 -9.13 24.16
C VAL A 71 -1.33 -10.06 23.32
N GLU A 72 -1.79 -11.29 23.12
CA GLU A 72 -1.12 -12.26 22.24
C GLU A 72 -1.13 -11.79 20.78
N ILE A 73 -2.26 -11.31 20.27
CA ILE A 73 -2.34 -10.74 18.90
C ILE A 73 -1.34 -9.61 18.74
N ARG A 74 -1.30 -8.66 19.66
CA ARG A 74 -0.35 -7.55 19.62
C ARG A 74 1.10 -8.04 19.68
N ARG A 75 1.38 -9.03 20.51
CA ARG A 75 2.73 -9.64 20.61
C ARG A 75 3.16 -10.24 19.27
N GLN A 76 2.28 -10.98 18.59
CA GLN A 76 2.54 -11.55 17.26
C GLN A 76 2.81 -10.43 16.24
N CYS A 77 2.02 -9.36 16.23
CA CYS A 77 2.22 -8.21 15.37
C CYS A 77 3.61 -7.57 15.56
N VAL A 78 3.98 -7.26 16.80
CA VAL A 78 5.26 -6.60 17.12
C VAL A 78 6.47 -7.47 16.74
N HIS A 79 6.32 -8.80 16.80
CA HIS A 79 7.39 -9.73 16.45
C HIS A 79 7.34 -10.21 14.99
N ALA A 80 6.36 -9.77 14.21
CA ALA A 80 6.11 -10.28 12.86
C ALA A 80 7.30 -10.11 11.91
N VAL A 81 7.96 -8.95 11.92
CA VAL A 81 9.15 -8.69 11.08
C VAL A 81 10.28 -9.70 11.38
N ALA A 82 10.57 -9.95 12.66
CA ALA A 82 11.58 -10.92 13.05
C ALA A 82 11.20 -12.35 12.68
N THR A 83 9.91 -12.69 12.79
CA THR A 83 9.36 -13.99 12.40
C THR A 83 9.49 -14.18 10.89
N LEU A 84 9.06 -13.19 10.08
CA LEU A 84 9.18 -13.21 8.62
C LEU A 84 10.61 -13.36 8.15
N LYS A 85 11.55 -12.62 8.77
CA LYS A 85 12.98 -12.75 8.49
C LYS A 85 13.46 -14.19 8.70
N GLY A 86 13.10 -14.80 9.82
CA GLY A 86 13.49 -16.18 10.13
C GLY A 86 12.85 -17.20 9.19
N GLU A 87 11.57 -17.06 8.89
CA GLU A 87 10.86 -17.92 7.93
C GLU A 87 11.45 -17.81 6.53
N TRP A 88 11.70 -16.57 6.05
CA TRP A 88 12.32 -16.33 4.74
C TRP A 88 13.69 -16.99 4.62
N GLN A 89 14.58 -16.75 5.59
CA GLN A 89 15.93 -17.32 5.59
C GLN A 89 15.95 -18.84 5.63
N ALA A 90 14.93 -19.46 6.26
CA ALA A 90 14.85 -20.90 6.38
C ALA A 90 14.20 -21.60 5.18
N GLN A 91 13.34 -20.91 4.42
CA GLN A 91 12.43 -21.56 3.47
C GLN A 91 12.55 -21.04 2.04
N VAL A 92 13.09 -19.81 1.82
CA VAL A 92 13.04 -19.17 0.51
C VAL A 92 14.39 -19.23 -0.22
N ASP A 93 14.33 -19.67 -1.47
CA ASP A 93 15.36 -19.39 -2.47
C ASP A 93 14.96 -18.12 -3.23
N PRO A 94 15.64 -16.97 -3.05
CA PRO A 94 15.29 -15.71 -3.71
C PRO A 94 15.40 -15.75 -5.24
N GLY A 95 16.12 -16.74 -5.80
CA GLY A 95 16.24 -16.98 -7.25
C GLY A 95 15.10 -17.80 -7.83
N ASP A 96 14.27 -18.40 -6.98
CA ASP A 96 13.15 -19.25 -7.41
C ASP A 96 11.79 -18.58 -7.13
N ARG A 97 11.11 -18.17 -8.22
CA ARG A 97 9.76 -17.58 -8.15
C ARG A 97 8.77 -18.48 -7.37
N GLN A 98 8.81 -19.80 -7.59
CA GLN A 98 7.88 -20.71 -6.95
C GLN A 98 8.11 -20.76 -5.43
N SER A 99 9.36 -20.72 -4.98
CA SER A 99 9.72 -20.66 -3.58
C SER A 99 9.15 -19.38 -2.90
N ILE A 100 9.27 -18.24 -3.58
CA ILE A 100 8.72 -16.95 -3.10
C ILE A 100 7.19 -17.00 -3.03
N GLU A 101 6.51 -17.47 -4.07
CA GLU A 101 5.05 -17.59 -4.10
C GLU A 101 4.54 -18.52 -3.00
N GLN A 102 5.20 -19.65 -2.76
CA GLN A 102 4.86 -20.58 -1.68
C GLN A 102 5.04 -19.96 -0.30
N PHE A 103 6.10 -19.19 -0.11
CA PHE A 103 6.32 -18.46 1.13
C PHE A 103 5.16 -17.51 1.45
N TYR A 104 4.76 -16.65 0.50
CA TYR A 104 3.66 -15.71 0.70
C TYR A 104 2.29 -16.42 0.88
N ASP A 105 2.10 -17.59 0.28
CA ASP A 105 0.89 -18.39 0.52
C ASP A 105 0.85 -19.03 1.91
N ALA A 106 1.99 -19.39 2.47
CA ALA A 106 2.09 -20.12 3.74
C ALA A 106 2.23 -19.20 4.95
N SER A 107 2.90 -18.05 4.80
CA SER A 107 3.26 -17.20 5.93
C SER A 107 2.06 -16.45 6.50
N GLN A 108 1.65 -16.82 7.72
CA GLN A 108 0.70 -16.04 8.50
C GLN A 108 1.34 -14.79 9.13
N ALA A 109 2.65 -14.78 9.31
CA ALA A 109 3.38 -13.65 9.89
C ALA A 109 3.21 -12.39 9.03
N THR A 110 3.07 -12.52 7.69
CA THR A 110 2.77 -11.41 6.79
C THR A 110 1.44 -10.71 7.13
N ILE A 111 0.41 -11.46 7.54
CA ILE A 111 -0.86 -10.85 7.96
C ILE A 111 -0.66 -10.01 9.22
N TYR A 112 0.07 -10.53 10.22
CA TYR A 112 0.36 -9.81 11.45
C TYR A 112 1.18 -8.55 11.20
N GLU A 113 2.22 -8.63 10.36
CA GLU A 113 3.07 -7.50 10.00
C GLU A 113 2.26 -6.38 9.33
N LEU A 114 1.53 -6.70 8.26
CA LEU A 114 0.75 -5.72 7.52
C LEU A 114 -0.38 -5.12 8.35
N MET A 115 -1.05 -5.91 9.18
CA MET A 115 -2.07 -5.37 10.10
C MET A 115 -1.46 -4.42 11.12
N TRP A 116 -0.27 -4.72 11.67
CA TRP A 116 0.44 -3.85 12.59
C TRP A 116 0.87 -2.54 11.93
N TRP A 117 1.45 -2.61 10.75
CA TRP A 117 1.84 -1.45 9.96
C TRP A 117 0.64 -0.51 9.72
N HIS A 118 -0.52 -1.05 9.42
CA HIS A 118 -1.73 -0.29 9.18
C HIS A 118 -2.36 0.32 10.45
N THR A 119 -1.87 -0.01 11.64
CA THR A 119 -2.29 0.67 12.89
C THR A 119 -1.71 2.09 13.02
N LEU A 120 -0.71 2.44 12.24
CA LEU A 120 0.04 3.70 12.31
C LEU A 120 0.72 3.92 13.68
N CYS A 121 1.01 2.85 14.43
CA CYS A 121 1.69 2.95 15.74
C CYS A 121 3.16 3.28 15.59
N ASP A 122 3.84 2.62 14.66
CA ASP A 122 5.28 2.72 14.47
C ASP A 122 5.65 3.58 13.25
N ASP A 123 4.77 3.63 12.24
CA ASP A 123 5.00 4.31 10.98
C ASP A 123 3.71 4.91 10.43
N ALA A 124 3.79 6.07 9.80
CA ALA A 124 2.67 6.77 9.18
C ALA A 124 2.62 6.59 7.64
N SER A 125 3.54 5.81 7.05
CA SER A 125 3.61 5.62 5.59
C SER A 125 2.32 5.05 4.98
N PRO A 126 1.48 4.24 5.66
CA PRO A 126 0.17 3.86 5.11
C PRO A 126 -0.75 5.02 4.76
N LEU A 127 -0.51 6.23 5.29
CA LEU A 127 -1.24 7.43 4.89
C LEU A 127 -0.97 7.86 3.44
N ALA A 128 0.03 7.27 2.77
CA ALA A 128 0.23 7.40 1.33
C ALA A 128 -0.99 6.91 0.53
N TYR A 129 -1.74 5.91 1.03
CA TYR A 129 -3.03 5.51 0.45
C TYR A 129 -4.07 6.63 0.48
N VAL A 130 -4.08 7.45 1.54
CA VAL A 130 -4.97 8.62 1.62
C VAL A 130 -4.54 9.68 0.61
N THR A 131 -3.23 9.87 0.41
CA THR A 131 -2.70 10.75 -0.65
C THR A 131 -3.14 10.25 -2.03
N ALA A 132 -3.01 8.95 -2.31
CA ALA A 132 -3.45 8.34 -3.56
C ALA A 132 -4.96 8.48 -3.77
N LEU A 133 -5.77 8.38 -2.72
CA LEU A 133 -7.21 8.63 -2.78
C LEU A 133 -7.54 10.09 -3.14
N HIS A 134 -6.85 11.06 -2.53
CA HIS A 134 -7.00 12.47 -2.89
C HIS A 134 -6.61 12.72 -4.35
N PHE A 135 -5.50 12.13 -4.80
CA PHE A 135 -5.09 12.17 -6.20
C PHE A 135 -6.17 11.58 -7.11
N ALA A 136 -6.67 10.37 -6.80
CA ALA A 136 -7.72 9.70 -7.57
C ALA A 136 -8.97 10.57 -7.75
N ARG A 137 -9.40 11.23 -6.68
CA ARG A 137 -10.55 12.16 -6.70
C ARG A 137 -10.31 13.36 -7.59
N GLN A 138 -9.12 13.96 -7.51
CA GLN A 138 -8.75 15.10 -8.33
C GLN A 138 -8.71 14.76 -9.83
N GLN A 139 -8.33 13.51 -10.16
CA GLN A 139 -8.29 13.01 -11.54
C GLN A 139 -9.63 12.42 -12.00
N GLY A 140 -10.64 12.33 -11.13
CA GLY A 140 -11.94 11.76 -11.46
C GLY A 140 -11.92 10.24 -11.68
N CYS A 141 -10.96 9.54 -11.09
CA CYS A 141 -10.84 8.08 -11.17
C CYS A 141 -12.07 7.39 -10.57
N ARG A 142 -12.52 6.31 -11.22
CA ARG A 142 -13.69 5.52 -10.78
C ARG A 142 -13.38 4.04 -10.60
N SER A 143 -12.42 3.49 -11.36
CA SER A 143 -11.96 2.11 -11.26
C SER A 143 -10.54 2.06 -10.69
N TYR A 144 -10.36 1.23 -9.69
CA TYR A 144 -9.15 1.14 -8.89
C TYR A 144 -8.66 -0.29 -8.77
N LEU A 145 -7.37 -0.49 -8.96
CA LEU A 145 -6.66 -1.73 -8.67
C LEU A 145 -5.67 -1.51 -7.53
N ASP A 146 -5.77 -2.31 -6.48
CA ASP A 146 -4.76 -2.47 -5.44
C ASP A 146 -3.86 -3.66 -5.84
N PHE A 147 -2.69 -3.37 -6.37
CA PHE A 147 -1.73 -4.37 -6.82
C PHE A 147 -0.74 -4.67 -5.69
N GLY A 148 -0.64 -5.94 -5.29
CA GLY A 148 -0.02 -6.33 -4.03
C GLY A 148 -0.88 -5.90 -2.85
N ALA A 149 -2.19 -6.21 -2.90
CA ALA A 149 -3.20 -5.67 -2.00
C ALA A 149 -3.02 -6.05 -0.52
N GLY A 150 -2.21 -7.08 -0.25
CA GLY A 150 -1.92 -7.54 1.10
C GLY A 150 -3.21 -7.82 1.90
N VAL A 151 -3.35 -7.17 3.04
CA VAL A 151 -4.53 -7.31 3.92
C VAL A 151 -5.73 -6.43 3.49
N GLY A 152 -5.69 -5.81 2.32
CA GLY A 152 -6.82 -5.13 1.69
C GLY A 152 -7.21 -3.78 2.31
N SER A 153 -6.35 -3.14 3.10
CA SER A 153 -6.68 -1.85 3.73
C SER A 153 -6.85 -0.73 2.71
N GLY A 154 -6.02 -0.68 1.66
CA GLY A 154 -6.20 0.23 0.53
C GLY A 154 -7.54 0.00 -0.15
N GLY A 155 -7.86 -1.26 -0.48
CA GLY A 155 -9.15 -1.63 -1.06
C GLY A 155 -10.35 -1.16 -0.23
N ILE A 156 -10.31 -1.33 1.11
CA ILE A 156 -11.35 -0.83 2.02
C ILE A 156 -11.49 0.69 1.92
N LEU A 157 -10.37 1.42 1.98
CA LEU A 157 -10.35 2.88 1.87
C LEU A 157 -11.03 3.34 0.58
N PHE A 158 -10.61 2.81 -0.57
CA PHE A 158 -11.12 3.24 -1.87
C PHE A 158 -12.58 2.82 -2.09
N ALA A 159 -13.00 1.62 -1.63
CA ALA A 159 -14.38 1.17 -1.71
C ALA A 159 -15.34 2.04 -0.89
N ARG A 160 -14.95 2.44 0.34
CA ARG A 160 -15.74 3.37 1.16
C ARG A 160 -15.90 4.75 0.52
N HIS A 161 -15.01 5.10 -0.39
CA HIS A 161 -15.04 6.36 -1.12
C HIS A 161 -15.66 6.24 -2.52
N GLY A 162 -16.31 5.09 -2.81
CA GLY A 162 -17.19 4.90 -3.97
C GLY A 162 -16.48 4.51 -5.26
N LEU A 163 -15.20 4.08 -5.22
CA LEU A 163 -14.55 3.53 -6.39
C LEU A 163 -14.92 2.05 -6.58
N ALA A 164 -14.95 1.61 -7.84
CA ALA A 164 -15.01 0.18 -8.16
C ALA A 164 -13.63 -0.44 -7.91
N VAL A 165 -13.54 -1.33 -6.92
CA VAL A 165 -12.28 -1.85 -6.39
C VAL A 165 -12.02 -3.26 -6.89
N THR A 166 -10.76 -3.48 -7.30
CA THR A 166 -10.19 -4.81 -7.52
C THR A 166 -8.93 -4.94 -6.66
N LEU A 167 -8.80 -6.07 -5.96
CA LEU A 167 -7.60 -6.42 -5.21
C LEU A 167 -6.86 -7.53 -5.95
N ALA A 168 -5.55 -7.37 -6.16
CA ALA A 168 -4.73 -8.39 -6.80
C ALA A 168 -3.49 -8.68 -5.95
N ASP A 169 -3.22 -9.95 -5.71
CA ASP A 169 -2.06 -10.40 -4.94
C ASP A 169 -1.60 -11.77 -5.42
N ILE A 170 -0.33 -12.13 -5.13
CA ILE A 170 0.19 -13.49 -5.35
C ILE A 170 -0.18 -14.42 -4.19
N SER A 171 -0.49 -13.88 -3.01
CA SER A 171 -0.86 -14.67 -1.83
C SER A 171 -2.37 -14.91 -1.79
N SER A 172 -2.78 -16.15 -1.98
CA SER A 172 -4.18 -16.56 -1.78
C SER A 172 -4.63 -16.40 -0.32
N THR A 173 -3.70 -16.54 0.63
CA THR A 173 -3.93 -16.33 2.07
C THR A 173 -4.27 -14.86 2.36
N LEU A 174 -3.49 -13.92 1.82
CA LEU A 174 -3.77 -12.48 1.97
C LEU A 174 -5.06 -12.06 1.26
N LEU A 175 -5.30 -12.57 0.03
CA LEU A 175 -6.56 -12.33 -0.68
C LEU A 175 -7.77 -12.86 0.10
N GLY A 176 -7.67 -14.05 0.68
CA GLY A 176 -8.74 -14.61 1.51
C GLY A 176 -9.02 -13.76 2.75
N PHE A 177 -7.98 -13.25 3.40
CA PHE A 177 -8.13 -12.34 4.53
C PHE A 177 -8.73 -11.00 4.12
N SER A 178 -8.23 -10.41 3.03
CA SER A 178 -8.74 -9.13 2.52
C SER A 178 -10.21 -9.25 2.08
N GLN A 179 -10.60 -10.36 1.43
CA GLN A 179 -11.99 -10.65 1.09
C GLN A 179 -12.87 -10.70 2.33
N TRP A 180 -12.46 -11.46 3.35
CA TRP A 180 -13.20 -11.55 4.62
C TRP A 180 -13.37 -10.17 5.28
N ARG A 181 -12.35 -9.29 5.21
CA ARG A 181 -12.42 -7.93 5.76
C ARG A 181 -13.43 -7.05 5.02
N LEU A 182 -13.44 -7.09 3.68
CA LEU A 182 -14.38 -6.30 2.87
C LEU A 182 -15.81 -6.81 3.02
N GLU A 183 -16.02 -8.13 3.05
CA GLU A 183 -17.33 -8.76 3.28
C GLU A 183 -17.93 -8.34 4.63
N ARG A 184 -17.15 -8.32 5.71
CA ARG A 184 -17.59 -7.82 7.03
C ARG A 184 -18.07 -6.37 6.98
N ARG A 185 -17.53 -5.57 6.08
CA ARG A 185 -17.90 -4.16 5.87
C ARG A 185 -18.99 -3.98 4.81
N ARG A 186 -19.45 -5.07 4.20
CA ARG A 186 -20.39 -5.08 3.07
C ARG A 186 -19.89 -4.20 1.90
N LEU A 187 -18.59 -4.21 1.64
CA LEU A 187 -17.95 -3.47 0.58
C LEU A 187 -17.74 -4.41 -0.63
N PRO A 188 -18.30 -4.08 -1.80
CA PRO A 188 -18.08 -4.87 -3.00
C PRO A 188 -16.65 -4.69 -3.52
N ALA A 189 -16.01 -5.81 -3.92
CA ALA A 189 -14.73 -5.80 -4.61
C ALA A 189 -14.58 -7.04 -5.50
N ALA A 190 -13.71 -6.96 -6.50
CA ALA A 190 -13.22 -8.09 -7.27
C ALA A 190 -11.86 -8.54 -6.72
N TYR A 191 -11.50 -9.80 -6.92
CA TYR A 191 -10.26 -10.40 -6.42
C TYR A 191 -9.56 -11.14 -7.55
N ILE A 192 -8.24 -10.94 -7.69
CA ILE A 192 -7.41 -11.57 -8.73
C ILE A 192 -6.20 -12.23 -8.05
N ASP A 193 -6.14 -13.55 -8.08
CA ASP A 193 -4.94 -14.30 -7.74
C ASP A 193 -3.97 -14.24 -8.93
N LEU A 194 -2.87 -13.51 -8.77
CA LEU A 194 -1.88 -13.24 -9.82
C LEU A 194 -1.07 -14.47 -10.24
N LYS A 195 -1.12 -15.58 -9.47
CA LYS A 195 -0.49 -16.85 -9.85
C LYS A 195 -1.25 -17.57 -10.98
N VAL A 196 -2.58 -17.38 -11.02
CA VAL A 196 -3.46 -18.14 -11.93
C VAL A 196 -4.24 -17.25 -12.90
N CYS A 197 -4.37 -15.95 -12.63
CA CYS A 197 -5.14 -15.01 -13.43
C CYS A 197 -4.26 -13.86 -13.93
N ARG A 198 -4.55 -13.40 -15.16
CA ARG A 198 -3.99 -12.15 -15.68
C ARG A 198 -4.86 -10.97 -15.29
N LEU A 199 -4.24 -9.80 -15.18
CA LEU A 199 -5.00 -8.54 -15.05
C LEU A 199 -5.81 -8.29 -16.33
N PRO A 200 -7.04 -7.77 -16.22
CA PRO A 200 -7.83 -7.37 -17.39
C PRO A 200 -7.22 -6.11 -18.03
N SER A 201 -7.14 -6.12 -19.38
CA SER A 201 -6.58 -5.00 -20.14
C SER A 201 -7.49 -3.77 -20.09
N HIS A 202 -6.90 -2.59 -20.10
CA HIS A 202 -7.58 -1.27 -20.22
C HIS A 202 -8.78 -1.07 -19.29
N THR A 203 -8.64 -1.51 -18.02
CA THR A 203 -9.76 -1.58 -17.09
C THR A 203 -9.69 -0.51 -15.99
N PHE A 204 -8.48 -0.14 -15.56
CA PHE A 204 -8.33 0.68 -14.37
C PHE A 204 -7.95 2.12 -14.69
N ASP A 205 -8.58 3.07 -13.98
CA ASP A 205 -8.21 4.49 -14.01
C ASP A 205 -6.98 4.74 -13.13
N LEU A 206 -6.88 4.02 -12.01
CA LEU A 206 -5.77 4.08 -11.07
C LEU A 206 -5.35 2.69 -10.63
N VAL A 207 -4.04 2.45 -10.61
CA VAL A 207 -3.39 1.32 -9.95
C VAL A 207 -2.52 1.86 -8.83
N THR A 208 -2.63 1.30 -7.63
CA THR A 208 -1.62 1.49 -6.58
C THR A 208 -0.74 0.25 -6.44
N ALA A 209 0.55 0.46 -6.18
CA ALA A 209 1.50 -0.57 -5.78
C ALA A 209 2.35 0.01 -4.63
N MET A 210 1.83 -0.14 -3.40
CA MET A 210 2.43 0.42 -2.18
C MET A 210 3.39 -0.59 -1.58
N ASP A 211 4.69 -0.27 -1.58
CA ASP A 211 5.76 -1.12 -1.06
C ASP A 211 5.66 -2.57 -1.61
N VAL A 212 5.65 -2.68 -2.96
CA VAL A 212 5.49 -3.94 -3.70
C VAL A 212 6.67 -4.21 -4.62
N PHE A 213 7.21 -3.17 -5.26
CA PHE A 213 8.20 -3.35 -6.32
C PHE A 213 9.49 -3.98 -5.83
N GLU A 214 9.90 -3.70 -4.60
CA GLU A 214 11.09 -4.27 -3.95
C GLU A 214 11.01 -5.78 -3.71
N HIS A 215 9.79 -6.33 -3.71
CA HIS A 215 9.51 -7.76 -3.52
C HIS A 215 9.37 -8.56 -4.82
N LEU A 216 9.32 -7.88 -5.98
CA LEU A 216 9.01 -8.52 -7.25
C LEU A 216 10.19 -9.30 -7.81
N VAL A 217 9.96 -10.51 -8.28
CA VAL A 217 10.97 -11.29 -9.01
C VAL A 217 11.28 -10.65 -10.37
N ASP A 218 10.27 -10.10 -11.03
CA ASP A 218 10.40 -9.45 -12.34
C ASP A 218 9.60 -8.14 -12.36
N PRO A 219 10.20 -7.03 -11.88
CA PRO A 219 9.55 -5.72 -11.91
C PRO A 219 9.39 -5.18 -13.34
N VAL A 220 10.22 -5.61 -14.31
CA VAL A 220 10.11 -5.21 -15.72
C VAL A 220 8.86 -5.82 -16.36
N GLU A 221 8.65 -7.12 -16.20
CA GLU A 221 7.42 -7.78 -16.66
C GLU A 221 6.19 -7.19 -15.95
N THR A 222 6.33 -6.87 -14.67
CA THR A 222 5.22 -6.31 -13.90
C THR A 222 4.76 -4.96 -14.45
N VAL A 223 5.66 -4.02 -14.77
CA VAL A 223 5.23 -2.73 -15.35
C VAL A 223 4.58 -2.89 -16.72
N GLU A 224 4.94 -3.90 -17.50
CA GLU A 224 4.23 -4.22 -18.76
C GLU A 224 2.77 -4.64 -18.51
N ARG A 225 2.56 -5.52 -17.53
CA ARG A 225 1.23 -5.98 -17.13
C ARG A 225 0.37 -4.84 -16.57
N LEU A 226 0.97 -3.95 -15.79
CA LEU A 226 0.28 -2.77 -15.24
C LEU A 226 -0.04 -1.76 -16.34
N TRP A 227 0.87 -1.56 -17.31
CA TRP A 227 0.60 -0.76 -18.49
C TRP A 227 -0.63 -1.26 -19.25
N ASP A 228 -0.68 -2.56 -19.52
CA ASP A 228 -1.82 -3.16 -20.24
C ASP A 228 -3.13 -3.00 -19.45
N ALA A 229 -3.09 -3.20 -18.14
CA ALA A 229 -4.26 -3.10 -17.27
C ALA A 229 -4.84 -1.68 -17.13
N LEU A 230 -3.98 -0.66 -17.25
CA LEU A 230 -4.39 0.74 -17.21
C LEU A 230 -5.14 1.17 -18.47
N LYS A 231 -6.20 1.95 -18.31
CA LYS A 231 -6.83 2.68 -19.41
C LYS A 231 -5.85 3.69 -20.02
N PRO A 232 -6.04 4.10 -21.30
CA PRO A 232 -5.36 5.28 -21.81
C PRO A 232 -5.60 6.49 -20.89
N GLY A 233 -4.54 7.21 -20.51
CA GLY A 233 -4.61 8.31 -19.54
C GLY A 233 -4.72 7.89 -18.08
N GLY A 234 -4.76 6.58 -17.77
CA GLY A 234 -4.79 6.05 -16.40
C GLY A 234 -3.44 6.20 -15.67
N PHE A 235 -3.44 5.99 -14.37
CA PHE A 235 -2.31 6.32 -13.49
C PHE A 235 -1.82 5.11 -12.70
N LEU A 236 -0.49 4.96 -12.61
CA LEU A 236 0.20 4.10 -11.65
C LEU A 236 0.72 4.98 -10.51
N TYR A 237 0.24 4.75 -9.29
CA TYR A 237 0.74 5.34 -8.05
C TYR A 237 1.56 4.28 -7.32
N ALA A 238 2.87 4.45 -7.26
CA ALA A 238 3.76 3.43 -6.71
C ALA A 238 4.95 4.05 -5.99
N ARG A 239 5.58 3.26 -5.13
CA ARG A 239 6.92 3.51 -4.63
C ARG A 239 7.86 2.56 -5.35
N ILE A 240 8.77 3.11 -6.16
CA ILE A 240 9.77 2.34 -6.91
C ILE A 240 11.14 2.81 -6.46
N SER A 241 11.63 2.22 -5.38
CA SER A 241 12.92 2.53 -4.78
C SER A 241 13.55 1.28 -4.19
N ALA A 242 14.88 1.15 -4.36
CA ALA A 242 15.62 0.08 -3.71
C ALA A 242 15.76 0.39 -2.21
N GLU A 243 15.44 -0.58 -1.38
CA GLU A 243 15.66 -0.52 0.06
C GLU A 243 16.58 -1.65 0.48
N SER A 244 17.73 -1.30 1.04
CA SER A 244 18.59 -2.28 1.71
C SER A 244 18.24 -2.29 3.19
N ASP A 245 17.49 -3.30 3.61
CA ASP A 245 17.14 -3.52 5.01
C ASP A 245 17.55 -4.94 5.41
N ALA A 246 18.51 -5.03 6.34
CA ALA A 246 18.98 -6.33 6.84
C ALA A 246 17.89 -7.11 7.60
N ASP A 247 16.82 -6.45 8.03
CA ASP A 247 15.70 -7.08 8.71
C ASP A 247 14.58 -7.49 7.77
N ARG A 248 14.67 -7.09 6.48
CA ARG A 248 13.70 -7.40 5.44
C ARG A 248 14.35 -8.08 4.23
N PRO A 249 14.81 -9.35 4.35
CA PRO A 249 15.46 -10.07 3.27
C PRO A 249 14.54 -10.32 2.07
N GLN A 250 13.24 -10.11 2.20
CA GLN A 250 12.26 -10.14 1.13
C GLN A 250 12.34 -8.94 0.18
N HIS A 251 13.12 -7.88 0.48
CA HIS A 251 13.45 -6.80 -0.45
C HIS A 251 14.54 -7.27 -1.41
N ILE A 252 14.15 -7.99 -2.44
CA ILE A 252 15.08 -8.70 -3.35
C ILE A 252 15.57 -7.82 -4.51
N VAL A 253 14.86 -6.73 -4.84
CA VAL A 253 15.23 -5.85 -5.96
C VAL A 253 16.13 -4.71 -5.46
N GLN A 254 17.35 -4.64 -6.02
CA GLN A 254 18.36 -3.63 -5.65
C GLN A 254 18.61 -2.59 -6.75
N ASP A 255 18.14 -2.84 -7.98
CA ASP A 255 18.29 -1.92 -9.12
C ASP A 255 16.99 -1.83 -9.93
N PHE A 256 16.42 -0.65 -9.97
CA PHE A 256 15.23 -0.34 -10.76
C PHE A 256 15.53 0.37 -12.09
N GLY A 257 16.78 0.55 -12.46
CA GLY A 257 17.18 1.15 -13.75
C GLY A 257 16.50 0.49 -14.95
N PRO A 258 16.52 -0.84 -15.09
CA PRO A 258 15.82 -1.55 -16.17
C PRO A 258 14.29 -1.32 -16.15
N THR A 259 13.69 -1.26 -14.96
CA THR A 259 12.26 -1.01 -14.79
C THR A 259 11.87 0.38 -15.28
N PHE A 260 12.59 1.42 -14.86
CA PHE A 260 12.33 2.79 -15.34
C PHE A 260 12.58 2.94 -16.84
N ALA A 261 13.63 2.31 -17.38
CA ALA A 261 13.88 2.30 -18.83
C ALA A 261 12.70 1.65 -19.59
N ARG A 262 12.15 0.54 -19.07
CA ARG A 262 10.99 -0.10 -19.67
C ARG A 262 9.73 0.75 -19.56
N MET A 263 9.47 1.36 -18.42
CA MET A 263 8.34 2.29 -18.22
C MET A 263 8.40 3.43 -19.23
N GLN A 264 9.57 4.04 -19.43
CA GLN A 264 9.76 5.09 -20.44
C GLN A 264 9.49 4.58 -21.86
N ALA A 265 9.99 3.40 -22.21
CA ALA A 265 9.78 2.78 -23.53
C ALA A 265 8.30 2.44 -23.80
N LEU A 266 7.53 2.11 -22.76
CA LEU A 266 6.08 1.89 -22.85
C LEU A 266 5.29 3.21 -22.98
N GLY A 267 5.88 4.36 -22.62
CA GLY A 267 5.23 5.67 -22.68
C GLY A 267 4.63 6.11 -21.33
N PHE A 268 5.07 5.55 -20.21
CA PHE A 268 4.75 6.14 -18.91
C PHE A 268 5.42 7.51 -18.77
N VAL A 269 4.66 8.49 -18.32
CA VAL A 269 5.15 9.85 -18.03
C VAL A 269 4.96 10.10 -16.53
N GLN A 270 6.04 10.41 -15.83
CA GLN A 270 5.94 10.81 -14.42
C GLN A 270 5.26 12.18 -14.34
N VAL A 271 4.13 12.23 -13.62
CA VAL A 271 3.29 13.44 -13.49
C VAL A 271 3.32 14.04 -12.09
N TRP A 272 3.76 13.27 -11.09
CA TRP A 272 3.90 13.73 -9.72
C TRP A 272 4.90 12.87 -8.95
N GLN A 273 5.51 13.44 -7.91
CA GLN A 273 6.40 12.74 -6.98
C GLN A 273 6.27 13.35 -5.58
N ASP A 274 6.17 12.48 -4.59
CA ASP A 274 6.35 12.84 -3.19
C ASP A 274 7.84 13.00 -2.87
N GLU A 275 8.29 14.22 -2.76
CA GLU A 275 9.68 14.56 -2.41
C GLU A 275 9.83 14.89 -0.91
N TRP A 276 8.78 14.69 -0.10
CA TRP A 276 8.77 15.20 1.27
C TRP A 276 8.54 14.13 2.34
N LEU A 277 7.68 13.13 2.10
CA LEU A 277 7.26 12.17 3.11
C LEU A 277 7.76 10.74 2.82
N TRP A 278 7.11 10.07 1.86
CA TRP A 278 7.25 8.63 1.67
C TRP A 278 7.87 8.23 0.34
N GLY A 279 8.13 9.19 -0.57
CA GLY A 279 8.82 8.96 -1.83
C GLY A 279 7.99 8.32 -2.94
N HIS A 280 6.66 8.29 -2.82
CA HIS A 280 5.78 7.75 -3.86
C HIS A 280 5.80 8.60 -5.14
N GLN A 281 5.52 7.93 -6.25
CA GLN A 281 5.54 8.53 -7.59
C GLN A 281 4.23 8.20 -8.30
N VAL A 282 3.80 9.10 -9.19
CA VAL A 282 2.67 8.85 -10.08
C VAL A 282 3.13 8.93 -11.52
N PHE A 283 2.83 7.87 -12.26
CA PHE A 283 3.10 7.76 -13.68
C PHE A 283 1.77 7.67 -14.45
N GLN A 284 1.64 8.45 -15.49
CA GLN A 284 0.47 8.40 -16.39
C GLN A 284 0.79 7.57 -17.63
N LYS A 285 -0.13 6.71 -18.02
CA LYS A 285 -0.13 6.03 -19.31
C LYS A 285 -0.51 7.02 -20.41
N SER A 286 0.41 7.31 -21.35
CA SER A 286 0.16 8.18 -22.49
C SER A 286 -0.73 7.53 -23.55
#